data_d1b2d42433311d2b1e70e576d36e35d0
#
_entry.id   d1b2d42433311d2b1e70e576d36e35d0
#
_cell.length_a   1.000
_cell.length_b   1.000
_cell.length_c   1.000
_cell.angle_alpha   90.00
_cell.angle_beta   90.00
_cell.angle_gamma   90.00
#
_symmetry.space_group_name_H-M   'P 1'
#
loop_
_entity.id
_entity.type
_entity.pdbx_description
1 polymer ?
#
loop_
_entity_poly.entity_id
_entity_poly.type
_entity_poly.pdbx_seq_one_letter_code
_entity_poly.pdbx_strand_id
1 'polypeptide(L)'
;MLPARRHKNSGRQNVGKRFPAHLAFVRGFECAIAGRCGHHCSGKIEAAHIDYEGSKGMGMKVPDVFTLPLCSGAHIEQGQSWRQFEARYGIDALAMAKELARKSPSIVRAAMAAGYDAGHGENEA
;
A
#
# COMPACT_ATOMS: atom_id res chain seq x y z
N MET A 1 -29.39 -9.24 12.62
CA MET A 1 -29.38 -8.35 13.60
C MET A 1 -28.06 -8.10 14.22
N LEU A 2 -27.67 -8.95 15.06
CA LEU A 2 -26.39 -8.79 15.67
C LEU A 2 -25.24 -8.75 14.69
N PRO A 3 -25.30 -9.57 13.62
CA PRO A 3 -24.21 -9.53 12.65
C PRO A 3 -24.02 -8.17 12.02
N ALA A 4 -25.11 -7.46 11.79
CA ALA A 4 -25.00 -6.16 11.16
C ALA A 4 -24.25 -5.20 12.05
N ARG A 5 -24.51 -5.26 13.33
CA ARG A 5 -23.79 -4.35 14.23
C ARG A 5 -22.33 -4.67 14.30
N ARG A 6 -21.98 -5.93 14.30
CA ARG A 6 -20.59 -6.29 14.32
C ARG A 6 -19.87 -5.81 13.07
N HIS A 7 -20.55 -5.91 11.95
CA HIS A 7 -19.96 -5.42 10.72
C HIS A 7 -19.70 -3.94 10.76
N LYS A 8 -20.64 -3.19 11.33
CA LYS A 8 -20.46 -1.78 11.42
C LYS A 8 -19.27 -1.42 12.29
N ASN A 9 -19.12 -2.15 13.39
CA ASN A 9 -17.98 -1.88 14.26
C ASN A 9 -16.67 -2.14 13.55
N SER A 10 -16.61 -3.25 12.82
CA SER A 10 -15.41 -3.55 12.07
C SER A 10 -15.13 -2.46 11.05
N GLY A 11 -16.17 -1.98 10.38
CA GLY A 11 -16.01 -0.93 9.41
C GLY A 11 -15.42 0.31 10.02
N ARG A 12 -15.90 0.68 11.18
CA ARG A 12 -15.37 1.86 11.83
C ARG A 12 -13.93 1.71 12.21
N GLN A 13 -13.53 0.51 12.62
CA GLN A 13 -12.15 0.30 12.99
C GLN A 13 -11.21 0.43 11.81
N ASN A 14 -11.74 0.28 10.61
CA ASN A 14 -10.92 0.38 9.41
C ASN A 14 -11.06 1.73 8.72
N VAL A 15 -11.83 2.63 9.28
CA VAL A 15 -11.95 3.96 8.70
C VAL A 15 -10.58 4.62 8.68
N GLY A 16 -10.22 5.19 7.54
CA GLY A 16 -8.93 5.82 7.37
C GLY A 16 -7.85 4.87 6.90
N LYS A 17 -8.15 3.57 6.84
CA LYS A 17 -7.16 2.59 6.39
C LYS A 17 -7.53 1.96 5.07
N ARG A 18 -8.78 2.03 4.68
CA ARG A 18 -9.25 1.36 3.48
C ARG A 18 -9.46 2.37 2.36
N PHE A 19 -8.74 2.17 1.30
CA PHE A 19 -8.81 3.06 0.15
C PHE A 19 -8.86 2.23 -1.13
N PRO A 20 -10.03 1.64 -1.45
CA PRO A 20 -10.12 0.77 -2.63
C PRO A 20 -9.71 1.45 -3.92
N ALA A 21 -10.03 2.73 -4.06
CA ALA A 21 -9.65 3.44 -5.27
C ALA A 21 -8.13 3.60 -5.36
N HIS A 22 -7.47 3.73 -4.21
CA HIS A 22 -6.01 3.79 -4.21
C HIS A 22 -5.41 2.45 -4.62
N LEU A 23 -5.99 1.35 -4.16
CA LEU A 23 -5.49 0.05 -4.56
C LEU A 23 -5.61 -0.13 -6.08
N ALA A 24 -6.72 0.33 -6.66
CA ALA A 24 -6.87 0.28 -8.11
C ALA A 24 -5.84 1.16 -8.79
N PHE A 25 -5.56 2.32 -8.20
CA PHE A 25 -4.53 3.22 -8.73
C PHE A 25 -3.17 2.53 -8.74
N VAL A 26 -2.82 1.88 -7.63
CA VAL A 26 -1.55 1.17 -7.52
C VAL A 26 -1.45 0.06 -8.56
N ARG A 27 -2.52 -0.67 -8.77
CA ARG A 27 -2.50 -1.77 -9.74
C ARG A 27 -2.35 -1.29 -11.18
N GLY A 28 -2.48 0.00 -11.41
CA GLY A 28 -2.28 0.55 -12.75
C GLY A 28 -0.83 0.80 -13.13
N PHE A 29 0.09 0.62 -12.20
CA PHE A 29 1.50 0.81 -12.46
C PHE A 29 2.17 -0.51 -12.77
N GLU A 30 3.35 -0.44 -13.38
CA GLU A 30 4.09 -1.67 -13.60
C GLU A 30 4.71 -2.15 -12.30
N CYS A 31 5.14 -3.40 -12.30
CA CYS A 31 5.74 -4.00 -11.11
C CYS A 31 6.91 -3.15 -10.61
N ALA A 32 6.95 -2.92 -9.31
CA ALA A 32 7.97 -2.05 -8.71
C ALA A 32 9.38 -2.54 -8.94
N ILE A 33 9.57 -3.84 -9.17
CA ILE A 33 10.89 -4.39 -9.43
C ILE A 33 11.05 -4.84 -10.88
N ALA A 34 10.21 -4.34 -11.77
CA ALA A 34 10.31 -4.72 -13.18
C ALA A 34 11.70 -4.38 -13.70
N GLY A 35 12.34 -5.39 -14.29
CA GLY A 35 13.66 -5.20 -14.87
C GLY A 35 14.80 -5.09 -13.89
N ARG A 36 14.54 -5.23 -12.59
CA ARG A 36 15.63 -5.15 -11.61
C ARG A 36 16.22 -6.52 -11.36
N CYS A 37 17.53 -6.57 -11.29
CA CYS A 37 18.26 -7.76 -10.83
C CYS A 37 17.79 -9.05 -11.49
N GLY A 38 17.48 -8.98 -12.77
CA GLY A 38 17.08 -10.16 -13.51
C GLY A 38 15.66 -10.63 -13.28
N HIS A 39 14.85 -9.83 -12.61
CA HIS A 39 13.46 -10.23 -12.34
C HIS A 39 12.63 -10.23 -13.62
N HIS A 40 11.88 -11.31 -13.80
CA HIS A 40 10.93 -11.43 -14.89
C HIS A 40 9.53 -11.44 -14.30
N CYS A 41 8.72 -10.47 -14.69
CA CYS A 41 7.36 -10.37 -14.16
C CYS A 41 6.50 -11.52 -14.67
N SER A 42 5.62 -12.00 -13.81
CA SER A 42 4.66 -13.03 -14.16
C SER A 42 3.34 -12.74 -13.48
N GLY A 43 2.25 -12.98 -14.22
CA GLY A 43 0.93 -12.74 -13.69
C GLY A 43 0.58 -11.26 -13.73
N LYS A 44 -0.57 -10.93 -13.16
CA LYS A 44 -1.02 -9.56 -13.19
C LYS A 44 -0.49 -8.78 -11.99
N ILE A 45 -0.64 -7.48 -12.07
CA ILE A 45 -0.16 -6.60 -11.00
C ILE A 45 -1.15 -6.63 -9.84
N GLU A 46 -0.60 -6.75 -8.65
CA GLU A 46 -1.36 -6.77 -7.42
C GLU A 46 -0.83 -5.68 -6.50
N ALA A 47 -1.70 -5.18 -5.61
CA ALA A 47 -1.29 -4.21 -4.63
C ALA A 47 -0.82 -4.96 -3.39
N ALA A 48 0.47 -4.93 -3.14
CA ALA A 48 1.08 -5.67 -2.04
C ALA A 48 1.24 -4.77 -0.82
N HIS A 49 0.59 -5.13 0.27
CA HIS A 49 0.68 -4.36 1.50
C HIS A 49 2.05 -4.53 2.15
N ILE A 50 2.59 -3.42 2.64
CA ILE A 50 3.91 -3.42 3.27
C ILE A 50 3.73 -3.53 4.77
N ASP A 51 3.86 -4.75 5.28
CA ASP A 51 3.74 -4.98 6.70
C ASP A 51 5.02 -5.63 7.18
N TYR A 52 5.98 -4.79 7.54
CA TYR A 52 7.23 -5.33 8.05
C TYR A 52 6.93 -6.24 9.22
N GLU A 53 7.72 -7.29 9.35
CA GLU A 53 7.50 -8.23 10.40
C GLU A 53 7.44 -7.54 11.74
N GLY A 54 6.41 -7.88 12.50
CA GLY A 54 6.25 -7.32 13.81
C GLY A 54 5.81 -5.88 13.84
N SER A 55 5.62 -5.25 12.70
CA SER A 55 5.27 -3.83 12.68
C SER A 55 3.80 -3.59 12.94
N LYS A 56 2.96 -4.60 12.74
CA LYS A 56 1.54 -4.43 13.00
C LYS A 56 1.14 -5.35 14.13
N GLY A 57 0.25 -4.89 14.98
CA GLY A 57 -0.22 -5.68 16.09
C GLY A 57 -1.12 -6.81 15.61
N MET A 58 -1.37 -7.73 16.50
CA MET A 58 -2.22 -8.86 16.19
C MET A 58 -3.60 -8.37 15.78
N GLY A 59 -4.07 -8.83 14.63
CA GLY A 59 -5.38 -8.49 14.16
C GLY A 59 -5.48 -7.11 13.52
N MET A 60 -4.40 -6.36 13.46
CA MET A 60 -4.41 -5.03 12.86
C MET A 60 -4.13 -5.13 11.39
N LYS A 61 -4.81 -4.32 10.60
CA LYS A 61 -4.59 -4.27 9.16
C LYS A 61 -3.64 -3.15 8.80
N VAL A 62 -2.78 -3.43 7.85
CA VAL A 62 -1.91 -2.40 7.29
C VAL A 62 -2.77 -1.48 6.44
N PRO A 63 -2.62 -0.15 6.59
CA PRO A 63 -3.38 0.77 5.74
C PRO A 63 -3.10 0.57 4.27
N ASP A 64 -4.12 0.77 3.44
CA ASP A 64 -3.99 0.59 2.00
C ASP A 64 -3.02 1.57 1.36
N VAL A 65 -2.70 2.68 2.05
CA VAL A 65 -1.75 3.64 1.49
C VAL A 65 -0.33 3.08 1.44
N PHE A 66 -0.07 2.02 2.20
CA PHE A 66 1.25 1.41 2.20
C PHE A 66 1.25 0.16 1.35
N THR A 67 1.13 0.35 0.04
CA THR A 67 1.11 -0.75 -0.92
C THR A 67 2.02 -0.42 -2.09
N LEU A 68 2.52 -1.48 -2.72
CA LEU A 68 3.33 -1.39 -3.92
C LEU A 68 2.74 -2.25 -5.01
N PRO A 69 2.89 -1.86 -6.27
CA PRO A 69 2.47 -2.72 -7.37
C PRO A 69 3.52 -3.82 -7.58
N LEU A 70 3.10 -5.05 -7.42
CA LEU A 70 3.99 -6.20 -7.68
C LEU A 70 3.24 -7.17 -8.57
N CYS A 71 3.94 -7.74 -9.55
CA CYS A 71 3.35 -8.80 -10.33
C CYS A 71 3.11 -10.00 -9.40
N SER A 72 2.27 -10.92 -9.83
CA SER A 72 1.91 -12.07 -8.98
C SER A 72 3.14 -12.82 -8.50
N GLY A 73 4.10 -13.06 -9.39
CA GLY A 73 5.31 -13.75 -9.01
C GLY A 73 6.12 -13.02 -7.97
N ALA A 74 6.26 -11.70 -8.14
CA ALA A 74 6.99 -10.89 -7.18
C ALA A 74 6.27 -10.85 -5.83
N HIS A 75 4.95 -10.80 -5.87
CA HIS A 75 4.17 -10.77 -4.64
C HIS A 75 4.35 -12.05 -3.83
N ILE A 76 4.39 -13.17 -4.52
CA ILE A 76 4.63 -14.46 -3.86
C ILE A 76 6.02 -14.46 -3.25
N GLU A 77 7.01 -13.99 -3.98
CA GLU A 77 8.37 -13.95 -3.48
C GLU A 77 8.48 -13.05 -2.26
N GLN A 78 7.83 -11.91 -2.32
CA GLN A 78 7.84 -10.97 -1.21
C GLN A 78 7.20 -11.56 0.05
N GLY A 79 6.29 -12.51 -0.12
CA GLY A 79 5.58 -13.10 1.00
C GLY A 79 6.47 -13.70 2.06
N GLN A 80 7.72 -13.99 1.73
CA GLN A 80 8.65 -14.50 2.71
C GLN A 80 9.10 -13.44 3.69
N SER A 81 9.47 -12.28 3.19
CA SER A 81 9.95 -11.20 4.04
C SER A 81 10.15 -9.95 3.19
N TRP A 82 9.58 -8.83 3.64
CA TRP A 82 9.82 -7.57 2.95
C TRP A 82 11.27 -7.17 3.04
N ARG A 83 11.91 -7.39 4.18
CA ARG A 83 13.30 -6.96 4.33
C ARG A 83 14.23 -7.71 3.41
N GLN A 84 14.02 -9.01 3.26
CA GLN A 84 14.83 -9.77 2.32
C GLN A 84 14.53 -9.38 0.88
N PHE A 85 13.27 -9.11 0.58
CA PHE A 85 12.87 -8.69 -0.74
C PHE A 85 13.52 -7.36 -1.09
N GLU A 86 13.50 -6.41 -0.16
CA GLU A 86 14.11 -5.11 -0.37
C GLU A 86 15.62 -5.23 -0.58
N ALA A 87 16.26 -6.06 0.22
CA ALA A 87 17.70 -6.25 0.09
C ALA A 87 18.05 -6.85 -1.25
N ARG A 88 17.25 -7.81 -1.69
CA ARG A 88 17.54 -8.49 -2.94
C ARG A 88 17.41 -7.56 -4.13
N TYR A 89 16.42 -6.71 -4.15
CA TYR A 89 16.15 -5.86 -5.30
C TYR A 89 16.61 -4.42 -5.14
N GLY A 90 17.18 -4.09 -4.00
CA GLY A 90 17.73 -2.75 -3.80
C GLY A 90 16.68 -1.67 -3.78
N ILE A 91 15.54 -1.93 -3.15
CA ILE A 91 14.47 -0.94 -3.10
C ILE A 91 14.13 -0.60 -1.65
N ASP A 92 13.50 0.57 -1.49
CA ASP A 92 12.91 0.99 -0.23
C ASP A 92 11.40 1.00 -0.46
N ALA A 93 10.76 -0.09 -0.06
CA ALA A 93 9.34 -0.27 -0.38
C ALA A 93 8.48 0.82 0.22
N LEU A 94 8.74 1.19 1.46
CA LEU A 94 7.90 2.19 2.11
C LEU A 94 8.04 3.55 1.44
N ALA A 95 9.25 3.93 1.06
CA ALA A 95 9.46 5.19 0.37
C ALA A 95 8.72 5.20 -0.97
N MET A 96 8.77 4.09 -1.69
CA MET A 96 8.06 4.00 -2.97
C MET A 96 6.56 4.09 -2.77
N ALA A 97 6.05 3.43 -1.72
CA ALA A 97 4.62 3.47 -1.44
C ALA A 97 4.17 4.89 -1.09
N LYS A 98 4.96 5.61 -0.31
CA LYS A 98 4.62 6.98 0.04
C LYS A 98 4.60 7.88 -1.18
N GLU A 99 5.50 7.64 -2.11
CA GLU A 99 5.52 8.41 -3.33
C GLU A 99 4.25 8.17 -4.15
N LEU A 100 3.81 6.92 -4.24
CA LEU A 100 2.58 6.61 -4.95
C LEU A 100 1.37 7.24 -4.26
N ALA A 101 1.37 7.23 -2.92
CA ALA A 101 0.26 7.81 -2.18
C ALA A 101 0.12 9.30 -2.46
N ARG A 102 1.25 9.98 -2.61
CA ARG A 102 1.21 11.41 -2.91
C ARG A 102 0.59 11.72 -4.26
N LYS A 103 0.67 10.77 -5.18
CA LYS A 103 0.12 10.94 -6.52
C LYS A 103 -1.30 10.44 -6.65
N SER A 104 -1.81 9.77 -5.64
CA SER A 104 -3.10 9.10 -5.72
C SER A 104 -4.24 10.10 -5.52
N PRO A 105 -5.13 10.25 -6.51
CA PRO A 105 -6.23 11.21 -6.35
C PRO A 105 -7.13 10.91 -5.16
N SER A 106 -7.38 9.64 -4.88
CA SER A 106 -8.28 9.30 -3.78
C SER A 106 -7.64 9.62 -2.42
N ILE A 107 -6.33 9.44 -2.30
CA ILE A 107 -5.65 9.75 -1.06
C ILE A 107 -5.59 11.26 -0.84
N VAL A 108 -5.27 12.00 -1.87
CA VAL A 108 -5.21 13.44 -1.78
C VAL A 108 -6.58 14.00 -1.40
N ARG A 109 -7.64 13.49 -2.04
CA ARG A 109 -8.99 13.96 -1.76
C ARG A 109 -9.38 13.66 -0.32
N ALA A 110 -9.05 12.46 0.16
CA ALA A 110 -9.38 12.09 1.53
C ALA A 110 -8.64 12.96 2.54
N ALA A 111 -7.38 13.27 2.26
CA ALA A 111 -6.61 14.11 3.16
C ALA A 111 -7.19 15.51 3.21
N MET A 112 -7.60 16.04 2.08
CA MET A 112 -8.19 17.38 2.05
C MET A 112 -9.53 17.40 2.75
N ALA A 113 -10.32 16.35 2.58
CA ALA A 113 -11.62 16.28 3.24
C ALA A 113 -11.47 16.23 4.75
N ALA A 114 -10.36 15.69 5.23
CA ALA A 114 -10.10 15.62 6.67
C ALA A 114 -9.45 16.89 7.21
N GLY A 115 -9.25 17.90 6.35
CA GLY A 115 -8.68 19.15 6.79
C GLY A 115 -7.16 19.23 6.64
N TYR A 116 -6.56 18.21 6.11
CA TYR A 116 -5.13 18.22 5.88
C TYR A 116 -4.81 18.85 4.54
N ASP A 117 -3.82 19.72 4.50
CA ASP A 117 -3.44 20.42 3.27
C ASP A 117 -2.15 19.79 2.74
N ALA A 118 -2.29 18.91 1.76
CA ALA A 118 -1.14 18.23 1.20
C ALA A 118 -0.20 19.21 0.51
N GLY A 119 -0.76 20.21 -0.14
CA GLY A 119 0.06 21.22 -0.80
C GLY A 119 0.88 22.01 0.18
N HIS A 120 0.29 22.26 1.34
CA HIS A 120 1.00 22.97 2.38
C HIS A 120 2.24 22.22 2.82
N GLY A 121 2.11 20.90 2.96
CA GLY A 121 3.26 20.11 3.35
C GLY A 121 4.37 20.17 2.32
N GLU A 122 4.00 20.22 1.07
CA GLU A 122 5.02 20.31 0.03
C GLU A 122 5.73 21.63 0.02
N ASN A 123 4.99 22.68 0.31
CA ASN A 123 5.59 24.00 0.30
C ASN A 123 6.68 24.13 1.31
N GLU A 124 6.59 23.38 2.36
CA GLU A 124 7.57 23.46 3.40
C GLU A 124 8.85 22.75 3.05
N ALA A 125 8.76 21.85 2.11
CA ALA A 125 9.96 21.16 1.68
C ALA A 125 10.77 22.03 0.74
#